data_e864cb50014f184e9f288829b128beed
#
_entry.id   e864cb50014f184e9f288829b128beed
#
_cell.length_a   1.000
_cell.length_b   1.000
_cell.length_c   1.000
_cell.angle_alpha   90.00
_cell.angle_beta   90.00
_cell.angle_gamma   90.00
#
_symmetry.space_group_name_H-M   'P 1'
#
loop_
_entity.id
_entity.type
_entity.pdbx_description
1 polymer ?
#
loop_
_entity_poly.entity_id
_entity_poly.type
_entity_poly.pdbx_seq_one_letter_code
_entity_poly.pdbx_strand_id
1 'polypeptide(L)'
;GIRSLEDAGAAAITMYSLFEEQIMGESHLVDPYLTYGTNSFAAALDYFPEMDSYNVGPEAYLNLISQAKSAVDIPVIGSLNGVSAGGWIEYAKRIQEAGADALELNIYYIPTDIALTATEVEKMYLDDVRLVKAQVDIPVAVKVSPYFSSFANMAAQFVDAGADGLVVFNRFYQPDFDLEQLEVTPNLVFSTSVAMRLALRWVAILYGKVPVDFAITNGVHTYEDVL
;
A
#
# COMPACT_ATOMS: atom_id res chain seq x y z
N GLY A 1 6.33 -17.19 -11.82
CA GLY A 1 6.92 -16.42 -10.72
C GLY A 1 7.65 -15.17 -11.21
N ILE A 2 8.47 -14.54 -10.36
CA ILE A 2 9.15 -13.25 -10.62
C ILE A 2 9.95 -13.28 -11.93
N ARG A 3 10.75 -14.34 -12.19
CA ARG A 3 11.48 -14.50 -13.45
C ARG A 3 10.58 -14.50 -14.68
N SER A 4 9.41 -15.12 -14.60
CA SER A 4 8.47 -15.12 -15.73
C SER A 4 7.88 -13.73 -16.03
N LEU A 5 7.83 -12.85 -15.05
CA LEU A 5 7.43 -11.45 -15.25
C LEU A 5 8.55 -10.66 -15.94
N GLU A 6 9.80 -10.84 -15.52
CA GLU A 6 10.97 -10.27 -16.17
C GLU A 6 11.09 -10.75 -17.61
N ASP A 7 11.00 -12.07 -17.85
CA ASP A 7 11.01 -12.69 -19.18
C ASP A 7 9.89 -12.12 -20.09
N ALA A 8 8.76 -11.75 -19.49
CA ALA A 8 7.64 -11.12 -20.19
C ALA A 8 7.83 -9.60 -20.43
N GLY A 9 8.94 -9.01 -19.96
CA GLY A 9 9.28 -7.60 -20.17
C GLY A 9 8.84 -6.65 -19.07
N ALA A 10 8.54 -7.14 -17.87
CA ALA A 10 8.30 -6.26 -16.73
C ALA A 10 9.56 -5.42 -16.43
N ALA A 11 9.38 -4.11 -16.25
CA ALA A 11 10.49 -3.18 -15.98
C ALA A 11 10.86 -3.09 -14.50
N ALA A 12 9.96 -3.47 -13.61
CA ALA A 12 10.15 -3.56 -12.15
C ALA A 12 9.09 -4.48 -11.55
N ILE A 13 9.30 -4.92 -10.33
CA ILE A 13 8.34 -5.74 -9.58
C ILE A 13 8.12 -5.13 -8.21
N THR A 14 6.85 -4.81 -7.89
CA THR A 14 6.45 -4.46 -6.54
C THR A 14 5.98 -5.72 -5.82
N MET A 15 6.57 -5.98 -4.66
CA MET A 15 6.19 -7.09 -3.79
C MET A 15 4.84 -6.80 -3.12
N TYR A 16 4.15 -7.84 -2.61
CA TYR A 16 2.99 -7.60 -1.77
C TYR A 16 3.37 -6.82 -0.51
N SER A 17 2.43 -6.08 0.06
CA SER A 17 2.71 -5.27 1.24
C SER A 17 2.94 -6.14 2.49
N LEU A 18 3.96 -5.80 3.26
CA LEU A 18 4.08 -6.21 4.64
C LEU A 18 3.21 -5.27 5.48
N PHE A 19 2.31 -5.83 6.28
CA PHE A 19 1.36 -5.05 7.07
C PHE A 19 1.88 -4.80 8.49
N GLU A 20 1.57 -3.62 9.02
CA GLU A 20 1.88 -3.22 10.39
C GLU A 20 1.40 -4.27 11.41
N GLU A 21 0.20 -4.81 11.23
CA GLU A 21 -0.39 -5.82 12.10
C GLU A 21 0.41 -7.13 12.11
N GLN A 22 1.01 -7.50 10.98
CA GLN A 22 1.90 -8.67 10.90
C GLN A 22 3.19 -8.44 11.67
N ILE A 23 3.72 -7.22 11.64
CA ILE A 23 4.92 -6.83 12.38
C ILE A 23 4.65 -6.82 13.89
N MET A 24 3.52 -6.24 14.28
CA MET A 24 3.12 -6.14 15.69
C MET A 24 2.73 -7.50 16.27
N GLY A 25 2.12 -8.38 15.46
CA GLY A 25 1.70 -9.73 15.88
C GLY A 25 2.86 -10.66 16.24
N GLU A 26 4.04 -10.50 15.65
CA GLU A 26 5.23 -11.25 16.09
C GLU A 26 5.81 -10.75 17.41
N SER A 27 5.57 -9.48 17.77
CA SER A 27 6.06 -8.94 19.04
C SER A 27 5.18 -9.30 20.24
N HIS A 28 3.93 -9.74 20.00
CA HIS A 28 2.99 -10.15 21.03
C HIS A 28 2.22 -11.41 20.62
N LEU A 29 2.62 -12.55 21.13
CA LEU A 29 1.77 -13.74 21.17
C LEU A 29 0.48 -13.37 21.95
N VAL A 30 -0.62 -13.17 21.17
CA VAL A 30 -1.97 -12.91 21.67
C VAL A 30 -2.17 -11.49 22.22
N ASP A 31 -2.29 -10.49 21.36
CA ASP A 31 -2.89 -9.23 21.76
C ASP A 31 -4.40 -9.27 21.42
N PRO A 32 -5.30 -9.07 22.41
CA PRO A 32 -6.75 -9.00 22.17
C PRO A 32 -7.18 -7.85 21.26
N TYR A 33 -6.27 -6.94 20.88
CA TYR A 33 -6.52 -5.88 19.88
C TYR A 33 -6.63 -6.40 18.44
N LEU A 34 -6.07 -7.56 18.11
CA LEU A 34 -6.33 -8.23 16.83
C LEU A 34 -7.81 -8.63 16.68
N THR A 35 -8.51 -8.84 17.79
CA THR A 35 -9.95 -9.12 17.81
C THR A 35 -10.82 -7.87 17.91
N TYR A 36 -10.30 -6.72 18.31
CA TYR A 36 -11.09 -5.50 18.48
C TYR A 36 -11.40 -4.81 17.13
N GLY A 37 -10.48 -4.90 16.16
CA GLY A 37 -10.70 -4.42 14.80
C GLY A 37 -11.55 -5.36 13.93
N THR A 38 -11.53 -6.66 14.22
CA THR A 38 -12.27 -7.68 13.46
C THR A 38 -13.78 -7.60 13.67
N ASN A 39 -14.24 -7.14 14.84
CA ASN A 39 -15.66 -6.92 15.11
C ASN A 39 -16.23 -5.63 14.48
N SER A 40 -15.39 -4.76 13.94
CA SER A 40 -15.80 -3.52 13.28
C SER A 40 -15.99 -3.66 11.78
N PHE A 41 -15.41 -4.71 11.16
CA PHE A 41 -15.51 -5.01 9.73
C PHE A 41 -15.54 -6.52 9.52
N ALA A 42 -16.69 -7.05 9.11
CA ALA A 42 -16.84 -8.47 8.73
C ALA A 42 -15.81 -8.91 7.65
N ALA A 43 -15.29 -8.00 6.85
CA ALA A 43 -14.28 -8.24 5.84
C ALA A 43 -12.85 -8.43 6.39
N ALA A 44 -12.57 -8.00 7.61
CA ALA A 44 -11.24 -8.21 8.20
C ALA A 44 -11.00 -9.68 8.55
N LEU A 45 -12.05 -10.45 8.78
CA LEU A 45 -11.96 -11.88 9.10
C LEU A 45 -11.64 -12.75 7.87
N ASP A 46 -12.09 -12.35 6.66
CA ASP A 46 -11.91 -13.15 5.44
C ASP A 46 -10.79 -12.62 4.54
N TYR A 47 -10.21 -11.45 4.84
CA TYR A 47 -9.11 -10.88 4.07
C TYR A 47 -7.77 -11.56 4.39
N PHE A 48 -7.67 -12.15 5.56
CA PHE A 48 -6.53 -12.97 5.94
C PHE A 48 -6.97 -14.44 5.82
N PRO A 49 -6.39 -15.23 4.90
CA PRO A 49 -6.54 -16.68 4.94
C PRO A 49 -6.14 -17.14 6.35
N GLU A 50 -6.80 -18.19 6.85
CA GLU A 50 -6.55 -18.73 8.19
C GLU A 50 -5.05 -18.72 8.49
N MET A 51 -4.66 -18.05 9.57
CA MET A 51 -3.26 -17.72 9.89
C MET A 51 -2.33 -18.95 10.00
N ASP A 52 -2.90 -20.13 10.09
CA ASP A 52 -2.15 -21.41 10.11
C ASP A 52 -1.50 -21.78 8.76
N SER A 53 -1.89 -21.16 7.64
CA SER A 53 -1.35 -21.47 6.31
C SER A 53 -0.50 -20.37 5.67
N TYR A 54 -0.45 -19.16 6.25
CA TYR A 54 0.26 -18.00 5.68
C TYR A 54 1.09 -17.26 6.74
N ASN A 55 1.90 -17.99 7.46
CA ASN A 55 2.85 -17.39 8.42
C ASN A 55 4.07 -16.85 7.65
N VAL A 56 3.84 -15.85 6.80
CA VAL A 56 4.92 -15.05 6.24
C VAL A 56 5.13 -13.88 7.19
N GLY A 57 5.76 -14.18 8.32
CA GLY A 57 6.19 -13.14 9.24
C GLY A 57 7.18 -12.17 8.58
N PRO A 58 7.50 -11.04 9.22
CA PRO A 58 8.39 -10.03 8.67
C PRO A 58 9.72 -10.58 8.18
N GLU A 59 10.32 -11.56 8.87
CA GLU A 59 11.58 -12.19 8.46
C GLU A 59 11.44 -12.97 7.15
N ALA A 60 10.34 -13.67 6.96
CA ALA A 60 10.09 -14.40 5.72
C ALA A 60 9.89 -13.42 4.55
N TYR A 61 9.28 -12.27 4.79
CA TYR A 61 9.13 -11.21 3.80
C TYR A 61 10.48 -10.62 3.39
N LEU A 62 11.36 -10.31 4.34
CA LEU A 62 12.72 -9.83 4.06
C LEU A 62 13.54 -10.85 3.27
N ASN A 63 13.46 -12.12 3.65
CA ASN A 63 14.07 -13.21 2.90
C ASN A 63 13.54 -13.32 1.48
N LEU A 64 12.24 -13.10 1.28
CA LEU A 64 11.63 -13.12 -0.05
C LEU A 64 12.16 -11.99 -0.93
N ILE A 65 12.36 -10.78 -0.39
CA ILE A 65 12.99 -9.66 -1.11
C ILE A 65 14.40 -10.05 -1.54
N SER A 66 15.23 -10.59 -0.63
CA SER A 66 16.59 -11.00 -0.94
C SER A 66 16.64 -12.09 -2.01
N GLN A 67 15.71 -13.05 -1.97
CA GLN A 67 15.58 -14.09 -2.99
C GLN A 67 15.13 -13.50 -4.33
N ALA A 68 14.19 -12.56 -4.31
CA ALA A 68 13.74 -11.85 -5.51
C ALA A 68 14.90 -11.12 -6.18
N LYS A 69 15.66 -10.34 -5.41
CA LYS A 69 16.86 -9.63 -5.92
C LYS A 69 17.91 -10.55 -6.50
N SER A 70 18.08 -11.73 -5.93
CA SER A 70 19.02 -12.74 -6.45
C SER A 70 18.50 -13.46 -7.70
N ALA A 71 17.21 -13.33 -8.00
CA ALA A 71 16.55 -14.07 -9.08
C ALA A 71 16.33 -13.28 -10.36
N VAL A 72 16.33 -11.94 -10.30
CA VAL A 72 16.05 -11.04 -11.43
C VAL A 72 17.02 -9.86 -11.45
N ASP A 73 17.21 -9.28 -12.63
CA ASP A 73 18.05 -8.08 -12.84
C ASP A 73 17.24 -6.77 -12.76
N ILE A 74 15.91 -6.85 -12.89
CA ILE A 74 15.03 -5.69 -12.80
C ILE A 74 14.85 -5.23 -11.34
N PRO A 75 14.51 -3.95 -11.11
CA PRO A 75 14.26 -3.43 -9.78
C PRO A 75 13.18 -4.21 -9.01
N VAL A 76 13.46 -4.49 -7.75
CA VAL A 76 12.51 -5.08 -6.79
C VAL A 76 12.11 -4.01 -5.78
N ILE A 77 10.84 -3.70 -5.75
CA ILE A 77 10.24 -2.68 -4.88
C ILE A 77 9.60 -3.40 -3.69
N GLY A 78 10.09 -3.15 -2.48
CA GLY A 78 9.44 -3.60 -1.27
C GLY A 78 8.17 -2.79 -1.02
N SER A 79 7.16 -3.37 -0.37
CA SER A 79 5.94 -2.64 -0.03
C SER A 79 5.64 -2.79 1.46
N LEU A 80 5.34 -1.68 2.12
CA LEU A 80 5.09 -1.59 3.54
C LEU A 80 3.77 -0.87 3.77
N ASN A 81 2.89 -1.45 4.57
CA ASN A 81 1.60 -0.87 4.93
C ASN A 81 1.59 -0.57 6.43
N GLY A 82 1.27 0.66 6.79
CA GLY A 82 1.09 1.09 8.16
C GLY A 82 0.54 2.52 8.21
N VAL A 83 -0.09 2.86 9.33
CA VAL A 83 -0.77 4.14 9.56
C VAL A 83 -0.53 4.68 10.98
N SER A 84 0.21 3.98 11.81
CA SER A 84 0.51 4.42 13.17
C SER A 84 1.99 4.80 13.30
N ALA A 85 2.30 5.72 14.21
CA ALA A 85 3.69 6.01 14.59
C ALA A 85 4.23 4.85 15.44
N GLY A 86 4.56 3.73 14.81
CA GLY A 86 4.95 2.50 15.49
C GLY A 86 6.26 1.88 15.02
N GLY A 87 6.59 0.72 15.58
CA GLY A 87 7.82 -0.02 15.29
C GLY A 87 7.94 -0.52 13.85
N TRP A 88 6.84 -0.51 13.09
CA TRP A 88 6.84 -0.93 11.69
C TRP A 88 7.71 -0.04 10.79
N ILE A 89 7.93 1.21 11.17
CA ILE A 89 8.77 2.16 10.41
C ILE A 89 10.22 1.64 10.28
N GLU A 90 10.73 0.95 11.30
CA GLU A 90 12.06 0.32 11.26
C GLU A 90 12.16 -0.71 10.13
N TYR A 91 11.05 -1.32 9.75
CA TYR A 91 11.02 -2.28 8.65
C TYR A 91 11.27 -1.65 7.28
N ALA A 92 11.05 -0.36 7.11
CA ALA A 92 11.46 0.35 5.90
C ALA A 92 12.99 0.20 5.69
N LYS A 93 13.78 0.40 6.75
CA LYS A 93 15.23 0.20 6.72
C LYS A 93 15.61 -1.26 6.47
N ARG A 94 14.94 -2.20 7.12
CA ARG A 94 15.20 -3.64 6.95
C ARG A 94 14.85 -4.12 5.54
N ILE A 95 13.82 -3.56 4.90
CA ILE A 95 13.47 -3.80 3.49
C ILE A 95 14.61 -3.33 2.57
N GLN A 96 15.16 -2.14 2.82
CA GLN A 96 16.34 -1.66 2.10
C GLN A 96 17.55 -2.56 2.33
N GLU A 97 17.82 -2.96 3.57
CA GLU A 97 18.94 -3.87 3.91
C GLU A 97 18.77 -5.27 3.28
N ALA A 98 17.54 -5.72 3.06
CA ALA A 98 17.24 -6.95 2.32
C ALA A 98 17.50 -6.85 0.81
N GLY A 99 17.81 -5.64 0.30
CA GLY A 99 18.22 -5.38 -1.07
C GLY A 99 17.13 -4.82 -1.97
N ALA A 100 16.03 -4.31 -1.44
CA ALA A 100 15.03 -3.60 -2.24
C ALA A 100 15.63 -2.35 -2.89
N ASP A 101 15.28 -2.09 -4.15
CA ASP A 101 15.76 -0.93 -4.91
C ASP A 101 14.91 0.32 -4.66
N ALA A 102 13.66 0.13 -4.21
CA ALA A 102 12.74 1.18 -3.80
C ALA A 102 11.73 0.64 -2.79
N LEU A 103 11.01 1.55 -2.14
CA LEU A 103 9.95 1.24 -1.19
C LEU A 103 8.63 1.85 -1.65
N GLU A 104 7.57 1.03 -1.74
CA GLU A 104 6.20 1.50 -1.80
C GLU A 104 5.66 1.64 -0.37
N LEU A 105 5.41 2.86 0.08
CA LEU A 105 4.70 3.14 1.31
C LEU A 105 3.20 3.17 1.02
N ASN A 106 2.49 2.12 1.41
CA ASN A 106 1.08 1.96 1.17
C ASN A 106 0.29 2.43 2.41
N ILE A 107 -0.26 3.65 2.35
CA ILE A 107 -1.06 4.20 3.43
C ILE A 107 -2.54 3.94 3.11
N TYR A 108 -3.10 2.95 3.82
CA TYR A 108 -4.48 2.53 3.67
C TYR A 108 -5.24 2.84 4.96
N TYR A 109 -5.83 4.02 5.03
CA TYR A 109 -6.54 4.49 6.21
C TYR A 109 -7.93 5.00 5.86
N ILE A 110 -8.93 4.56 6.61
CA ILE A 110 -10.30 5.04 6.53
C ILE A 110 -10.62 5.78 7.83
N PRO A 111 -10.66 7.13 7.82
CA PRO A 111 -10.95 7.91 9.02
C PRO A 111 -12.43 7.78 9.38
N THR A 112 -12.73 6.97 10.38
CA THR A 112 -14.10 6.71 10.86
C THR A 112 -14.46 7.50 12.12
N ASP A 113 -13.47 8.09 12.79
CA ASP A 113 -13.69 8.93 13.95
C ASP A 113 -14.21 10.31 13.52
N ILE A 114 -15.42 10.63 13.93
CA ILE A 114 -16.08 11.92 13.63
C ILE A 114 -15.39 13.13 14.27
N ALA A 115 -14.52 12.93 15.24
CA ALA A 115 -13.75 13.99 15.88
C ALA A 115 -12.48 14.36 15.09
N LEU A 116 -11.98 13.47 14.21
CA LEU A 116 -10.81 13.75 13.39
C LEU A 116 -11.12 14.72 12.26
N THR A 117 -10.36 15.80 12.20
CA THR A 117 -10.44 16.75 11.11
C THR A 117 -9.63 16.29 9.88
N ALA A 118 -10.00 16.80 8.70
CA ALA A 118 -9.23 16.53 7.47
C ALA A 118 -7.75 16.90 7.62
N THR A 119 -7.44 18.02 8.28
CA THR A 119 -6.07 18.48 8.53
C THR A 119 -5.27 17.50 9.39
N GLU A 120 -5.89 16.90 10.40
CA GLU A 120 -5.23 15.91 11.26
C GLU A 120 -4.93 14.62 10.49
N VAL A 121 -5.88 14.19 9.66
CA VAL A 121 -5.70 13.03 8.78
C VAL A 121 -4.59 13.28 7.76
N GLU A 122 -4.64 14.41 7.05
CA GLU A 122 -3.60 14.78 6.07
C GLU A 122 -2.22 14.90 6.72
N LYS A 123 -2.15 15.49 7.93
CA LYS A 123 -0.91 15.57 8.70
C LYS A 123 -0.34 14.19 9.03
N MET A 124 -1.17 13.23 9.42
CA MET A 124 -0.75 11.86 9.71
C MET A 124 -0.06 11.25 8.47
N TYR A 125 -0.66 11.34 7.29
CA TYR A 125 -0.05 10.85 6.05
C TYR A 125 1.32 11.46 5.77
N LEU A 126 1.45 12.78 5.98
CA LEU A 126 2.71 13.49 5.72
C LEU A 126 3.79 13.15 6.73
N ASP A 127 3.41 12.96 7.99
CA ASP A 127 4.33 12.56 9.05
C ASP A 127 4.86 11.14 8.82
N ASP A 128 4.02 10.20 8.39
CA ASP A 128 4.42 8.84 8.03
C ASP A 128 5.44 8.85 6.88
N VAL A 129 5.20 9.64 5.84
CA VAL A 129 6.15 9.78 4.71
C VAL A 129 7.49 10.31 5.21
N ARG A 130 7.50 11.36 6.03
CA ARG A 130 8.74 11.95 6.58
C ARG A 130 9.49 10.94 7.45
N LEU A 131 8.78 10.22 8.31
CA LEU A 131 9.36 9.24 9.21
C LEU A 131 10.01 8.08 8.44
N VAL A 132 9.31 7.54 7.44
CA VAL A 132 9.86 6.48 6.58
C VAL A 132 11.05 6.98 5.77
N LYS A 133 10.93 8.15 5.13
CA LYS A 133 12.02 8.72 4.32
C LYS A 133 13.27 9.01 5.14
N ALA A 134 13.13 9.29 6.43
CA ALA A 134 14.26 9.47 7.33
C ALA A 134 15.00 8.17 7.67
N GLN A 135 14.43 7.00 7.39
CA GLN A 135 15.01 5.69 7.68
C GLN A 135 15.72 5.07 6.48
N VAL A 136 15.45 5.54 5.26
CA VAL A 136 15.92 4.91 4.02
C VAL A 136 16.57 5.90 3.07
N ASP A 137 17.55 5.41 2.30
CA ASP A 137 18.21 6.17 1.22
C ASP A 137 17.60 5.84 -0.16
N ILE A 138 16.88 4.72 -0.26
CA ILE A 138 16.21 4.30 -1.50
C ILE A 138 14.99 5.19 -1.80
N PRO A 139 14.57 5.27 -3.07
CA PRO A 139 13.35 5.98 -3.44
C PRO A 139 12.10 5.45 -2.70
N VAL A 140 11.21 6.37 -2.32
CA VAL A 140 9.93 6.05 -1.66
C VAL A 140 8.78 6.51 -2.53
N ALA A 141 7.97 5.57 -2.99
CA ALA A 141 6.71 5.82 -3.67
C ALA A 141 5.55 5.72 -2.68
N VAL A 142 4.71 6.75 -2.60
CA VAL A 142 3.60 6.79 -1.65
C VAL A 142 2.31 6.39 -2.37
N LYS A 143 1.69 5.32 -1.90
CA LYS A 143 0.41 4.82 -2.42
C LYS A 143 -0.73 5.24 -1.51
N VAL A 144 -1.70 5.94 -2.07
CA VAL A 144 -2.77 6.60 -1.33
C VAL A 144 -4.13 6.40 -1.98
N SER A 145 -5.18 6.78 -1.26
CA SER A 145 -6.53 6.87 -1.79
C SER A 145 -6.75 8.19 -2.54
N PRO A 146 -7.83 8.31 -3.35
CA PRO A 146 -8.21 9.57 -3.97
C PRO A 146 -8.99 10.52 -3.04
N TYR A 147 -9.27 10.13 -1.80
CA TYR A 147 -10.25 10.78 -0.92
C TYR A 147 -9.64 11.90 -0.06
N PHE A 148 -8.99 12.84 -0.70
CA PHE A 148 -8.54 14.08 -0.07
C PHE A 148 -9.41 15.26 -0.53
N SER A 149 -9.62 16.23 0.34
CA SER A 149 -10.36 17.45 -0.01
C SER A 149 -9.71 18.20 -1.18
N SER A 150 -8.38 18.17 -1.29
CA SER A 150 -7.60 18.74 -2.38
C SER A 150 -6.43 17.84 -2.72
N PHE A 151 -6.64 16.82 -3.55
CA PHE A 151 -5.59 15.87 -3.90
C PHE A 151 -4.40 16.54 -4.61
N ALA A 152 -4.63 17.58 -5.43
CA ALA A 152 -3.53 18.28 -6.09
C ALA A 152 -2.60 18.99 -5.09
N ASN A 153 -3.15 19.59 -4.04
CA ASN A 153 -2.36 20.18 -2.97
C ASN A 153 -1.66 19.10 -2.15
N MET A 154 -2.38 18.02 -1.84
CA MET A 154 -1.81 16.90 -1.09
C MET A 154 -0.65 16.22 -1.84
N ALA A 155 -0.74 16.09 -3.17
CA ALA A 155 0.34 15.57 -4.00
C ALA A 155 1.62 16.43 -3.88
N ALA A 156 1.50 17.76 -3.89
CA ALA A 156 2.63 18.66 -3.67
C ALA A 156 3.21 18.48 -2.24
N GLN A 157 2.36 18.38 -1.24
CA GLN A 157 2.80 18.17 0.14
C GLN A 157 3.50 16.81 0.35
N PHE A 158 3.11 15.75 -0.37
CA PHE A 158 3.84 14.47 -0.35
C PHE A 158 5.25 14.62 -0.88
N VAL A 159 5.44 15.37 -1.96
CA VAL A 159 6.79 15.68 -2.48
C VAL A 159 7.60 16.47 -1.46
N ASP A 160 7.02 17.50 -0.85
CA ASP A 160 7.65 18.28 0.21
C ASP A 160 7.99 17.41 1.46
N ALA A 161 7.23 16.37 1.69
CA ALA A 161 7.49 15.38 2.74
C ALA A 161 8.58 14.37 2.37
N GLY A 162 9.02 14.32 1.10
CA GLY A 162 10.11 13.48 0.61
C GLY A 162 9.68 12.29 -0.27
N ALA A 163 8.44 12.26 -0.76
CA ALA A 163 8.02 11.25 -1.72
C ALA A 163 8.73 11.44 -3.06
N ASP A 164 9.30 10.36 -3.59
CA ASP A 164 9.94 10.31 -4.91
C ASP A 164 8.94 9.87 -6.01
N GLY A 165 7.88 9.15 -5.60
CA GLY A 165 6.82 8.66 -6.47
C GLY A 165 5.43 8.71 -5.81
N LEU A 166 4.38 8.78 -6.64
CA LEU A 166 2.99 8.64 -6.21
C LEU A 166 2.32 7.49 -6.94
N VAL A 167 1.81 6.53 -6.18
CA VAL A 167 1.06 5.39 -6.71
C VAL A 167 -0.44 5.66 -6.54
N VAL A 168 -1.13 5.85 -7.64
CA VAL A 168 -2.52 6.26 -7.68
C VAL A 168 -3.41 5.18 -8.31
N PHE A 169 -4.37 4.65 -7.59
CA PHE A 169 -4.78 4.83 -6.20
C PHE A 169 -4.97 3.49 -5.50
N ASN A 170 -4.95 3.49 -4.15
CA ASN A 170 -5.51 2.40 -3.39
C ASN A 170 -6.98 2.19 -3.77
N ARG A 171 -7.37 0.93 -3.89
CA ARG A 171 -8.76 0.56 -4.05
C ARG A 171 -9.28 0.04 -2.72
N PHE A 172 -10.14 0.84 -2.09
CA PHE A 172 -10.75 0.44 -0.84
C PHE A 172 -11.74 -0.70 -1.07
N TYR A 173 -11.67 -1.67 -0.19
CA TYR A 173 -12.66 -2.72 -0.10
C TYR A 173 -14.03 -2.12 0.22
N GLN A 174 -15.05 -2.57 -0.48
CA GLN A 174 -16.43 -2.15 -0.28
C GLN A 174 -17.27 -3.41 -0.01
N PRO A 175 -17.67 -3.64 1.26
CA PRO A 175 -18.54 -4.75 1.59
C PRO A 175 -19.92 -4.56 0.96
N ASP A 176 -20.65 -5.64 0.83
CA ASP A 176 -22.05 -5.66 0.41
C ASP A 176 -22.95 -6.09 1.57
N PHE A 177 -24.26 -6.07 1.37
CA PHE A 177 -25.24 -6.46 2.35
C PHE A 177 -26.05 -7.66 1.85
N ASP A 178 -26.11 -8.71 2.66
CA ASP A 178 -27.09 -9.77 2.47
C ASP A 178 -28.45 -9.30 3.00
N LEU A 179 -29.38 -9.07 2.08
CA LEU A 179 -30.70 -8.55 2.43
C LEU A 179 -31.63 -9.61 3.06
N GLU A 180 -31.30 -10.90 2.96
CA GLU A 180 -32.05 -11.97 3.59
C GLU A 180 -31.62 -12.20 5.02
N GLN A 181 -30.31 -12.16 5.28
CA GLN A 181 -29.72 -12.37 6.60
C GLN A 181 -29.52 -11.06 7.38
N LEU A 182 -29.65 -9.91 6.70
CA LEU A 182 -29.40 -8.57 7.25
C LEU A 182 -27.98 -8.42 7.84
N GLU A 183 -27.01 -9.04 7.18
CA GLU A 183 -25.61 -9.02 7.57
C GLU A 183 -24.73 -8.37 6.50
N VAL A 184 -23.57 -7.86 6.92
CA VAL A 184 -22.54 -7.38 6.00
C VAL A 184 -21.78 -8.57 5.44
N THR A 185 -21.71 -8.68 4.11
CA THR A 185 -21.01 -9.78 3.44
C THR A 185 -19.78 -9.30 2.68
N PRO A 186 -18.70 -10.09 2.64
CA PRO A 186 -17.58 -9.84 1.78
C PRO A 186 -18.00 -9.84 0.31
N ASN A 187 -17.66 -8.77 -0.42
CA ASN A 187 -17.89 -8.71 -1.87
C ASN A 187 -16.63 -8.19 -2.58
N LEU A 188 -15.78 -9.10 -3.02
CA LEU A 188 -14.57 -8.75 -3.76
C LEU A 188 -14.89 -8.62 -5.25
N VAL A 189 -15.09 -7.38 -5.69
CA VAL A 189 -15.27 -7.09 -7.12
C VAL A 189 -13.92 -6.71 -7.73
N PHE A 190 -13.46 -7.44 -8.73
CA PHE A 190 -12.23 -7.10 -9.46
C PHE A 190 -12.39 -5.81 -10.27
N SER A 191 -11.27 -5.12 -10.50
CA SER A 191 -11.27 -3.92 -11.34
C SER A 191 -11.56 -4.27 -12.80
N THR A 192 -12.03 -3.29 -13.54
CA THR A 192 -12.11 -3.30 -15.01
C THR A 192 -11.31 -2.13 -15.55
N SER A 193 -11.01 -2.06 -16.87
CA SER A 193 -10.29 -0.95 -17.48
C SER A 193 -10.95 0.43 -17.21
N VAL A 194 -12.25 0.45 -16.91
CA VAL A 194 -12.95 1.69 -16.51
C VAL A 194 -12.41 2.24 -15.19
N ALA A 195 -11.95 1.39 -14.28
CA ALA A 195 -11.42 1.82 -12.99
C ALA A 195 -10.14 2.67 -13.11
N MET A 196 -9.36 2.50 -14.19
CA MET A 196 -8.15 3.28 -14.47
C MET A 196 -8.43 4.77 -14.69
N ARG A 197 -9.64 5.12 -15.16
CA ARG A 197 -9.97 6.50 -15.58
C ARG A 197 -9.78 7.54 -14.49
N LEU A 198 -10.02 7.18 -13.22
CA LEU A 198 -9.81 8.08 -12.10
C LEU A 198 -8.32 8.41 -11.92
N ALA A 199 -7.48 7.37 -11.90
CA ALA A 199 -6.03 7.51 -11.76
C ALA A 199 -5.44 8.27 -12.96
N LEU A 200 -5.82 7.89 -14.18
CA LEU A 200 -5.37 8.55 -15.41
C LEU A 200 -5.71 10.05 -15.43
N ARG A 201 -6.91 10.41 -14.98
CA ARG A 201 -7.29 11.83 -14.85
C ARG A 201 -6.36 12.58 -13.91
N TRP A 202 -6.05 12.02 -12.76
CA TRP A 202 -5.20 12.70 -11.78
C TRP A 202 -3.74 12.78 -12.25
N VAL A 203 -3.22 11.73 -12.88
CA VAL A 203 -1.89 11.81 -13.53
C VAL A 203 -1.88 12.93 -14.56
N ALA A 204 -2.88 13.01 -15.45
CA ALA A 204 -2.97 14.08 -16.45
C ALA A 204 -3.07 15.50 -15.85
N ILE A 205 -3.71 15.64 -14.69
CA ILE A 205 -3.81 16.93 -13.98
C ILE A 205 -2.47 17.33 -13.36
N LEU A 206 -1.73 16.38 -12.80
CA LEU A 206 -0.55 16.63 -11.97
C LEU A 206 0.76 16.56 -12.76
N TYR A 207 0.80 15.82 -13.85
CA TYR A 207 1.99 15.66 -14.70
C TYR A 207 2.54 17.04 -15.14
N GLY A 208 3.84 17.24 -14.92
CA GLY A 208 4.52 18.50 -15.20
C GLY A 208 4.23 19.65 -14.23
N LYS A 209 3.34 19.44 -13.23
CA LYS A 209 3.06 20.45 -12.19
C LYS A 209 3.66 20.09 -10.85
N VAL A 210 3.74 18.79 -10.57
CA VAL A 210 4.36 18.26 -9.34
C VAL A 210 5.59 17.46 -9.78
N PRO A 211 6.79 17.73 -9.24
CA PRO A 211 8.04 17.08 -9.64
C PRO A 211 8.17 15.70 -8.97
N VAL A 212 7.35 14.74 -9.43
CA VAL A 212 7.27 13.38 -8.88
C VAL A 212 6.94 12.39 -9.99
N ASP A 213 7.41 11.17 -9.85
CA ASP A 213 7.02 10.07 -10.74
C ASP A 213 5.64 9.51 -10.37
N PHE A 214 4.90 9.00 -11.36
CA PHE A 214 3.56 8.46 -11.16
C PHE A 214 3.49 7.00 -11.57
N ALA A 215 2.82 6.19 -10.75
CA ALA A 215 2.40 4.85 -11.11
C ALA A 215 0.88 4.72 -10.97
N ILE A 216 0.23 4.10 -11.96
CA ILE A 216 -1.21 3.81 -11.93
C ILE A 216 -1.40 2.39 -11.42
N THR A 217 -2.28 2.23 -10.46
CA THR A 217 -2.80 0.94 -10.01
C THR A 217 -4.29 0.83 -10.28
N ASN A 218 -4.77 -0.39 -10.48
CA ASN A 218 -6.12 -0.75 -10.88
C ASN A 218 -6.47 -0.42 -12.33
N GLY A 219 -7.23 -1.31 -12.92
CA GLY A 219 -7.82 -1.10 -14.23
C GLY A 219 -6.89 -1.31 -15.43
N VAL A 220 -5.66 -1.74 -15.22
CA VAL A 220 -4.74 -2.11 -16.29
C VAL A 220 -4.91 -3.62 -16.57
N HIS A 221 -5.57 -3.98 -17.66
CA HIS A 221 -5.91 -5.36 -18.01
C HIS A 221 -5.43 -5.79 -19.39
N THR A 222 -5.22 -4.84 -20.28
CA THR A 222 -4.81 -5.09 -21.67
C THR A 222 -3.60 -4.22 -22.02
N TYR A 223 -2.98 -4.51 -23.16
CA TYR A 223 -1.85 -3.69 -23.65
C TYR A 223 -2.30 -2.28 -24.03
N GLU A 224 -3.55 -2.11 -24.46
CA GLU A 224 -4.11 -0.79 -24.77
C GLU A 224 -4.24 0.08 -23.51
N ASP A 225 -4.45 -0.53 -22.35
CA ASP A 225 -4.48 0.21 -21.09
C ASP A 225 -3.10 0.76 -20.70
N VAL A 226 -2.02 0.19 -21.27
CA VAL A 226 -0.63 0.64 -21.04
C VAL A 226 -0.22 1.74 -22.02
N LEU A 227 -0.77 1.75 -23.27
CA LEU A 227 -0.48 2.73 -24.31
C LEU A 227 -1.22 4.05 -24.10
#